data_999b0278c80101cf033780478c288679
#
_entry.id   999b0278c80101cf033780478c288679
#
_cell.length_a   1.000
_cell.length_b   1.000
_cell.length_c   1.000
_cell.angle_alpha   90.00
_cell.angle_beta   90.00
_cell.angle_gamma   90.00
#
_symmetry.space_group_name_H-M   'P 1'
#
loop_
_entity.id
_entity.type
_entity.pdbx_description
1 polymer ?
#
loop_
_entity_poly.entity_id
_entity_poly.type
_entity_poly.pdbx_seq_one_letter_code
_entity_poly.pdbx_strand_id
1 'polypeptide(L)'
;MSVIEFTIQELDKGNIRVVNNKDNEWSLNEWVRDAILLFFSIRNLKEISANDLIYYDKLEPKKNYKELGIRVVPPGVVRYGAFCEPGVVVMPGFVNIVAYVGSGTMVDTWATVGSCAQIGKNVHLSGGVGIGGVLEPAGAMPVVVEDGAFIGSRSIIVEGVRIKKGAVIGANVTLTASTPIIDVTGKEPVEVKGVVDENSVVIPGTRPKEFPSGVFNTPCALVIGKRKESTDEKTSLTDALRTFGVEV
;
A
#
# COMPACT_ATOMS: atom_id res chain seq x y z
N MET A 1 3.44 32.17 1.32
CA MET A 1 3.09 30.76 1.17
C MET A 1 1.63 30.61 1.53
N SER A 2 0.80 30.05 0.66
CA SER A 2 -0.62 29.80 0.95
C SER A 2 -0.80 28.69 1.99
N VAL A 3 -1.94 28.63 2.65
CA VAL A 3 -2.27 27.53 3.60
C VAL A 3 -2.19 26.17 2.90
N ILE A 4 -2.61 26.09 1.64
CA ILE A 4 -2.55 24.88 0.82
C ILE A 4 -1.10 24.42 0.64
N GLU A 5 -0.21 25.32 0.23
CA GLU A 5 1.22 24.99 0.05
C GLU A 5 1.89 24.59 1.36
N PHE A 6 1.54 25.27 2.46
CA PHE A 6 2.02 24.92 3.79
C PHE A 6 1.58 23.49 4.17
N THR A 7 0.31 23.14 3.93
CA THR A 7 -0.22 21.80 4.22
C THR A 7 0.56 20.72 3.46
N ILE A 8 0.80 20.90 2.16
CA ILE A 8 1.57 19.92 1.38
C ILE A 8 3.03 19.86 1.86
N GLN A 9 3.62 20.97 2.26
CA GLN A 9 4.97 20.96 2.83
C GLN A 9 5.03 20.18 4.16
N GLU A 10 4.03 20.30 5.01
CA GLU A 10 3.98 19.55 6.27
C GLU A 10 3.72 18.06 6.05
N LEU A 11 2.94 17.69 5.03
CA LEU A 11 2.80 16.30 4.56
C LEU A 11 4.15 15.77 4.03
N ASP A 12 4.86 16.56 3.23
CA ASP A 12 6.17 16.23 2.66
C ASP A 12 7.24 15.98 3.73
N LYS A 13 7.11 16.63 4.89
CA LYS A 13 7.97 16.46 6.07
C LYS A 13 7.49 15.35 7.02
N GLY A 14 6.30 14.80 6.82
CA GLY A 14 5.70 13.81 7.71
C GLY A 14 5.13 14.37 9.01
N ASN A 15 5.01 15.69 9.16
CA ASN A 15 4.47 16.33 10.36
C ASN A 15 2.94 16.17 10.48
N ILE A 16 2.27 16.00 9.36
CA ILE A 16 0.83 15.70 9.29
C ILE A 16 0.60 14.52 8.36
N ARG A 17 -0.53 13.86 8.52
CA ARG A 17 -0.96 12.73 7.69
C ARG A 17 -2.39 12.93 7.19
N VAL A 18 -2.71 12.33 6.05
CA VAL A 18 -4.07 12.36 5.48
C VAL A 18 -5.05 11.52 6.29
N VAL A 19 -4.55 10.59 7.09
CA VAL A 19 -5.34 9.83 8.06
C VAL A 19 -4.70 9.87 9.43
N ASN A 20 -5.53 9.82 10.44
CA ASN A 20 -5.13 9.67 11.84
C ASN A 20 -5.39 8.23 12.28
N ASN A 21 -4.49 7.69 13.09
CA ASN A 21 -4.71 6.45 13.83
C ASN A 21 -4.85 6.79 15.30
N LYS A 22 -6.02 6.55 15.86
CA LYS A 22 -6.27 6.67 17.29
C LYS A 22 -6.90 5.37 17.78
N ASP A 23 -6.28 4.74 18.78
CA ASP A 23 -6.76 3.48 19.40
C ASP A 23 -7.02 2.37 18.37
N ASN A 24 -6.14 2.24 17.35
CA ASN A 24 -6.26 1.33 16.20
C ASN A 24 -7.46 1.62 15.26
N GLU A 25 -8.11 2.76 15.41
CA GLU A 25 -9.09 3.25 14.47
C GLU A 25 -8.48 4.29 13.53
N TRP A 26 -8.58 4.03 12.23
CA TRP A 26 -8.11 4.93 11.19
C TRP A 26 -9.24 5.84 10.74
N SER A 27 -9.02 7.13 10.76
CA SER A 27 -9.97 8.15 10.32
C SER A 27 -9.35 9.11 9.32
N LEU A 28 -10.13 9.53 8.34
CA LEU A 28 -9.71 10.48 7.32
C LEU A 28 -9.59 11.89 7.90
N ASN A 29 -8.51 12.58 7.54
CA ASN A 29 -8.28 13.98 7.85
C ASN A 29 -8.86 14.83 6.70
N GLU A 30 -10.15 15.11 6.74
CA GLU A 30 -10.90 15.70 5.62
C GLU A 30 -10.30 17.02 5.12
N TRP A 31 -9.92 17.93 6.03
CA TRP A 31 -9.30 19.21 5.65
C TRP A 31 -7.96 19.04 4.93
N VAL A 32 -7.18 18.01 5.28
CA VAL A 32 -5.92 17.66 4.59
C VAL A 32 -6.22 17.17 3.18
N ARG A 33 -7.20 16.29 3.02
CA ARG A 33 -7.66 15.83 1.72
C ARG A 33 -8.09 17.00 0.83
N ASP A 34 -8.88 17.92 1.35
CA ASP A 34 -9.35 19.09 0.61
C ASP A 34 -8.20 19.98 0.17
N ALA A 35 -7.19 20.17 1.03
CA ALA A 35 -5.97 20.90 0.67
C ALA A 35 -5.20 20.22 -0.48
N ILE A 36 -5.15 18.88 -0.52
CA ILE A 36 -4.50 18.12 -1.60
C ILE A 36 -5.23 18.34 -2.94
N LEU A 37 -6.55 18.26 -2.94
CA LEU A 37 -7.34 18.48 -4.16
C LEU A 37 -7.17 19.91 -4.70
N LEU A 38 -7.21 20.89 -3.80
CA LEU A 38 -6.97 22.29 -4.16
C LEU A 38 -5.54 22.54 -4.66
N PHE A 39 -4.56 21.83 -4.12
CA PHE A 39 -3.16 21.97 -4.54
C PHE A 39 -2.96 21.66 -6.03
N PHE A 40 -3.61 20.63 -6.54
CA PHE A 40 -3.56 20.32 -7.98
C PHE A 40 -4.22 21.38 -8.85
N SER A 41 -5.23 22.08 -8.33
CA SER A 41 -5.93 23.13 -9.10
C SER A 41 -5.10 24.41 -9.25
N ILE A 42 -4.26 24.74 -8.25
CA ILE A 42 -3.41 25.94 -8.26
C ILE A 42 -2.05 25.74 -8.93
N ARG A 43 -1.69 24.52 -9.32
CA ARG A 43 -0.42 24.20 -9.98
C ARG A 43 -0.59 24.08 -11.49
N ASN A 44 0.33 24.70 -12.22
CA ASN A 44 0.41 24.59 -13.68
C ASN A 44 1.39 23.48 -14.07
N LEU A 45 1.15 22.87 -15.22
CA LEU A 45 2.11 21.98 -15.88
C LEU A 45 3.36 22.77 -16.23
N LYS A 46 4.53 22.19 -16.01
CA LYS A 46 5.83 22.75 -16.38
C LYS A 46 6.79 21.64 -16.80
N GLU A 47 7.75 21.99 -17.63
CA GLU A 47 8.86 21.11 -17.94
C GLU A 47 9.79 21.00 -16.72
N ILE A 48 10.20 19.78 -16.42
CA ILE A 48 11.05 19.44 -15.28
C ILE A 48 12.22 18.63 -15.82
N SER A 49 13.44 19.15 -15.69
CA SER A 49 14.66 18.45 -16.07
C SER A 49 15.26 17.73 -14.85
N ALA A 50 15.61 16.46 -15.03
CA ALA A 50 16.35 15.68 -14.07
C ALA A 50 17.49 14.95 -14.79
N ASN A 51 18.65 15.60 -14.87
CA ASN A 51 19.78 15.21 -15.75
C ASN A 51 19.30 15.08 -17.21
N ASP A 52 19.47 13.89 -17.81
CA ASP A 52 19.10 13.63 -19.21
C ASP A 52 17.61 13.27 -19.39
N LEU A 53 16.83 13.25 -18.30
CA LEU A 53 15.39 12.95 -18.35
C LEU A 53 14.60 14.28 -18.29
N ILE A 54 13.58 14.36 -19.13
CA ILE A 54 12.67 15.50 -19.20
C ILE A 54 11.26 15.00 -18.91
N TYR A 55 10.60 15.69 -18.00
CA TYR A 55 9.21 15.41 -17.59
C TYR A 55 8.34 16.64 -17.85
N TYR A 56 7.04 16.44 -17.96
CA TYR A 56 6.07 17.52 -18.05
C TYR A 56 4.95 17.27 -17.05
N ASP A 57 5.07 17.84 -15.85
CA ASP A 57 4.12 17.60 -14.74
C ASP A 57 3.95 18.86 -13.87
N LYS A 58 2.95 18.82 -13.00
CA LYS A 58 2.68 19.84 -11.98
C LYS A 58 3.63 19.76 -10.80
N LEU A 59 4.18 18.58 -10.50
CA LEU A 59 4.96 18.28 -9.30
C LEU A 59 6.33 17.71 -9.65
N GLU A 60 7.34 18.26 -9.02
CA GLU A 60 8.70 17.72 -9.11
C GLU A 60 8.81 16.41 -8.31
N PRO A 61 9.73 15.51 -8.70
CA PRO A 61 10.17 14.46 -7.80
C PRO A 61 10.77 15.03 -6.52
N LYS A 62 10.66 14.30 -5.42
CA LYS A 62 11.36 14.61 -4.17
C LYS A 62 12.88 14.57 -4.42
N LYS A 63 13.59 15.43 -3.73
CA LYS A 63 15.05 15.55 -3.81
C LYS A 63 15.69 15.24 -2.45
N ASN A 64 17.02 15.31 -2.36
CA ASN A 64 17.77 15.21 -1.12
C ASN A 64 17.60 13.85 -0.39
N TYR A 65 17.52 12.77 -1.13
CA TYR A 65 17.33 11.41 -0.58
C TYR A 65 18.39 11.03 0.48
N LYS A 66 19.65 11.49 0.30
CA LYS A 66 20.73 11.27 1.27
C LYS A 66 20.43 11.90 2.62
N GLU A 67 19.99 13.17 2.62
CA GLU A 67 19.66 13.93 3.82
C GLU A 67 18.42 13.38 4.52
N LEU A 68 17.46 12.85 3.72
CA LEU A 68 16.27 12.19 4.21
C LEU A 68 16.55 10.76 4.74
N GLY A 69 17.76 10.24 4.56
CA GLY A 69 18.13 8.90 5.01
C GLY A 69 17.40 7.77 4.27
N ILE A 70 16.97 8.01 3.04
CA ILE A 70 16.26 7.03 2.20
C ILE A 70 17.10 6.64 0.98
N ARG A 71 16.97 5.38 0.55
CA ARG A 71 17.62 4.90 -0.66
C ARG A 71 16.61 4.77 -1.79
N VAL A 72 16.83 5.48 -2.90
CA VAL A 72 16.01 5.36 -4.11
C VAL A 72 16.89 4.89 -5.25
N VAL A 73 16.60 3.71 -5.79
CA VAL A 73 17.34 3.10 -6.89
C VAL A 73 16.78 3.64 -8.21
N PRO A 74 17.64 4.13 -9.14
CA PRO A 74 17.17 4.59 -10.44
C PRO A 74 16.48 3.47 -11.26
N PRO A 75 15.40 3.77 -11.97
CA PRO A 75 14.69 5.02 -12.13
C PRO A 75 13.53 5.22 -11.13
N GLY A 76 13.65 4.77 -9.88
CA GLY A 76 12.61 4.95 -8.85
C GLY A 76 12.27 6.42 -8.62
N VAL A 77 11.02 6.68 -8.27
CA VAL A 77 10.50 8.03 -8.05
C VAL A 77 9.72 8.10 -6.73
N VAL A 78 10.06 9.08 -5.90
CA VAL A 78 9.23 9.55 -4.80
C VAL A 78 8.75 10.95 -5.17
N ARG A 79 7.44 11.17 -5.25
CA ARG A 79 6.89 12.49 -5.60
C ARG A 79 6.94 13.46 -4.41
N TYR A 80 7.05 14.74 -4.70
CA TYR A 80 6.88 15.79 -3.69
C TYR A 80 5.54 15.66 -2.98
N GLY A 81 5.53 15.86 -1.65
CA GLY A 81 4.36 15.65 -0.79
C GLY A 81 4.23 14.22 -0.24
N ALA A 82 4.96 13.24 -0.79
CA ALA A 82 5.10 11.93 -0.15
C ALA A 82 6.14 11.98 0.96
N PHE A 83 5.93 11.22 2.02
CA PHE A 83 6.89 11.07 3.11
C PHE A 83 7.35 9.63 3.25
N CYS A 84 8.67 9.45 3.23
CA CYS A 84 9.31 8.19 3.57
C CYS A 84 10.19 8.41 4.80
N GLU A 85 10.00 7.63 5.86
CA GLU A 85 10.86 7.67 7.04
C GLU A 85 12.31 7.23 6.68
N PRO A 86 13.31 7.67 7.46
CA PRO A 86 14.68 7.19 7.29
C PRO A 86 14.77 5.66 7.32
N GLY A 87 15.63 5.09 6.48
CA GLY A 87 15.80 3.64 6.33
C GLY A 87 14.85 2.99 5.31
N VAL A 88 13.96 3.73 4.69
CA VAL A 88 13.14 3.23 3.57
C VAL A 88 14.01 3.00 2.33
N VAL A 89 13.78 1.87 1.67
CA VAL A 89 14.39 1.54 0.38
C VAL A 89 13.30 1.49 -0.69
N VAL A 90 13.44 2.34 -1.71
CA VAL A 90 12.64 2.28 -2.93
C VAL A 90 13.54 1.71 -4.02
N MET A 91 13.37 0.44 -4.35
CA MET A 91 13.91 -0.16 -5.57
C MET A 91 13.22 0.52 -6.77
N PRO A 92 13.58 0.30 -8.03
CA PRO A 92 12.89 1.01 -9.10
C PRO A 92 11.37 0.87 -8.95
N GLY A 93 10.77 1.77 -8.19
CA GLY A 93 9.36 1.80 -7.79
C GLY A 93 8.85 3.22 -7.77
N PHE A 94 7.58 3.39 -7.45
CA PHE A 94 6.91 4.69 -7.49
C PHE A 94 6.13 4.94 -6.20
N VAL A 95 6.45 6.05 -5.51
CA VAL A 95 5.70 6.52 -4.34
C VAL A 95 5.01 7.83 -4.70
N ASN A 96 3.69 7.80 -4.72
CA ASN A 96 2.86 8.91 -5.15
C ASN A 96 2.69 9.95 -4.04
N ILE A 97 2.21 11.14 -4.42
CA ILE A 97 1.98 12.28 -3.52
C ILE A 97 1.18 11.86 -2.29
N VAL A 98 1.56 12.40 -1.13
CA VAL A 98 0.88 12.24 0.16
C VAL A 98 0.87 10.81 0.70
N ALA A 99 1.50 9.86 0.00
CA ALA A 99 1.76 8.55 0.57
C ALA A 99 2.72 8.68 1.77
N TYR A 100 2.52 7.83 2.75
CA TYR A 100 3.40 7.69 3.91
C TYR A 100 4.01 6.28 3.91
N VAL A 101 5.34 6.20 4.07
CA VAL A 101 6.08 4.93 4.13
C VAL A 101 6.96 4.91 5.37
N GLY A 102 6.69 3.98 6.29
CA GLY A 102 7.40 3.81 7.56
C GLY A 102 8.80 3.22 7.40
N SER A 103 9.64 3.45 8.41
CA SER A 103 11.06 3.04 8.45
C SER A 103 11.26 1.53 8.25
N GLY A 104 12.37 1.16 7.64
CA GLY A 104 12.72 -0.24 7.36
C GLY A 104 11.88 -0.90 6.26
N THR A 105 10.94 -0.17 5.67
CA THR A 105 10.09 -0.68 4.60
C THR A 105 10.81 -0.70 3.26
N MET A 106 10.59 -1.76 2.50
CA MET A 106 11.05 -1.90 1.12
C MET A 106 9.87 -1.79 0.15
N VAL A 107 9.94 -0.83 -0.75
CA VAL A 107 9.12 -0.74 -1.96
C VAL A 107 9.95 -1.34 -3.08
N ASP A 108 9.73 -2.63 -3.36
CA ASP A 108 10.57 -3.42 -4.27
C ASP A 108 10.31 -3.09 -5.74
N THR A 109 11.03 -3.77 -6.63
CA THR A 109 11.11 -3.50 -8.07
C THR A 109 9.73 -3.39 -8.72
N TRP A 110 9.45 -2.21 -9.29
CA TRP A 110 8.18 -1.86 -9.94
C TRP A 110 6.95 -1.92 -9.02
N ALA A 111 7.13 -1.97 -7.72
CA ALA A 111 6.02 -1.76 -6.80
C ALA A 111 5.59 -0.28 -6.80
N THR A 112 4.31 -0.05 -6.61
CA THR A 112 3.72 1.29 -6.56
C THR A 112 3.00 1.51 -5.24
N VAL A 113 3.22 2.67 -4.63
CA VAL A 113 2.46 3.17 -3.49
C VAL A 113 1.61 4.32 -3.97
N GLY A 114 0.31 4.10 -4.04
CA GLY A 114 -0.66 5.06 -4.54
C GLY A 114 -0.78 6.30 -3.65
N SER A 115 -1.38 7.36 -4.20
CA SER A 115 -1.59 8.61 -3.46
C SER A 115 -2.35 8.37 -2.17
N CYS A 116 -1.94 9.04 -1.11
CA CYS A 116 -2.52 8.92 0.23
C CYS A 116 -2.34 7.58 0.95
N ALA A 117 -1.84 6.53 0.29
CA ALA A 117 -1.66 5.23 0.92
C ALA A 117 -0.72 5.30 2.15
N GLN A 118 -1.03 4.51 3.16
CA GLN A 118 -0.31 4.52 4.43
C GLN A 118 0.37 3.17 4.64
N ILE A 119 1.68 3.15 4.54
CA ILE A 119 2.50 1.96 4.73
C ILE A 119 3.26 2.08 6.05
N GLY A 120 3.12 1.08 6.89
CA GLY A 120 3.78 0.97 8.19
C GLY A 120 5.28 0.72 8.10
N LYS A 121 5.86 0.38 9.25
CA LYS A 121 7.28 0.07 9.41
C LYS A 121 7.58 -1.39 9.07
N ASN A 122 8.80 -1.66 8.57
CA ASN A 122 9.26 -3.00 8.27
C ASN A 122 8.30 -3.80 7.36
N VAL A 123 7.62 -3.11 6.45
CA VAL A 123 6.75 -3.71 5.45
C VAL A 123 7.60 -4.10 4.23
N HIS A 124 7.28 -5.22 3.61
CA HIS A 124 7.85 -5.59 2.33
C HIS A 124 6.75 -5.58 1.26
N LEU A 125 6.82 -4.62 0.34
CA LEU A 125 6.03 -4.61 -0.88
C LEU A 125 6.86 -5.25 -1.98
N SER A 126 6.60 -6.52 -2.30
CA SER A 126 7.39 -7.29 -3.27
C SER A 126 7.23 -6.76 -4.70
N GLY A 127 8.03 -7.28 -5.61
CA GLY A 127 8.08 -6.80 -6.98
C GLY A 127 6.72 -6.74 -7.69
N GLY A 128 6.41 -5.59 -8.25
CA GLY A 128 5.18 -5.34 -8.98
C GLY A 128 3.91 -5.25 -8.15
N VAL A 129 4.01 -5.12 -6.83
CA VAL A 129 2.85 -4.85 -5.96
C VAL A 129 2.23 -3.52 -6.33
N GLY A 130 0.90 -3.49 -6.44
CA GLY A 130 0.11 -2.28 -6.66
C GLY A 130 -0.70 -1.90 -5.42
N ILE A 131 -0.27 -0.88 -4.68
CA ILE A 131 -1.07 -0.26 -3.64
C ILE A 131 -1.85 0.89 -4.25
N GLY A 132 -3.18 0.83 -4.18
CA GLY A 132 -4.07 1.82 -4.78
C GLY A 132 -4.00 3.19 -4.12
N GLY A 133 -4.22 4.20 -4.94
CA GLY A 133 -4.35 5.58 -4.48
C GLY A 133 -5.81 5.97 -4.29
N VAL A 134 -6.03 7.05 -3.54
CA VAL A 134 -7.35 7.59 -3.20
C VAL A 134 -7.33 9.11 -3.31
N LEU A 135 -7.33 9.64 -4.53
CA LEU A 135 -7.63 11.06 -4.76
C LEU A 135 -9.01 11.24 -5.40
N GLU A 136 -9.49 10.23 -6.12
CA GLU A 136 -10.83 10.17 -6.72
C GLU A 136 -11.40 8.75 -6.58
N PRO A 137 -12.64 8.58 -6.07
CA PRO A 137 -13.54 9.62 -5.58
C PRO A 137 -13.13 10.22 -4.25
N ALA A 138 -13.40 11.51 -4.07
CA ALA A 138 -13.16 12.21 -2.82
C ALA A 138 -13.96 11.55 -1.67
N GLY A 139 -13.31 11.29 -0.54
CA GLY A 139 -13.95 10.74 0.66
C GLY A 139 -13.70 9.26 0.94
N ALA A 140 -13.10 8.52 0.02
CA ALA A 140 -12.71 7.13 0.31
C ALA A 140 -11.51 7.08 1.26
N MET A 141 -11.50 6.06 2.14
CA MET A 141 -10.34 5.78 2.97
C MET A 141 -9.16 5.31 2.11
N PRO A 142 -7.93 5.78 2.36
CA PRO A 142 -6.76 5.23 1.68
C PRO A 142 -6.47 3.80 2.14
N VAL A 143 -5.74 3.08 1.30
CA VAL A 143 -5.18 1.78 1.69
C VAL A 143 -4.23 1.96 2.87
N VAL A 144 -4.37 1.09 3.86
CA VAL A 144 -3.49 1.02 5.02
C VAL A 144 -2.83 -0.36 5.06
N VAL A 145 -1.51 -0.38 5.08
CA VAL A 145 -0.71 -1.59 5.33
C VAL A 145 0.07 -1.36 6.61
N GLU A 146 -0.25 -2.10 7.67
CA GLU A 146 0.37 -1.92 8.98
C GLU A 146 1.74 -2.58 9.10
N ASP A 147 2.41 -2.29 10.22
CA ASP A 147 3.79 -2.69 10.48
C ASP A 147 4.05 -4.20 10.29
N GLY A 148 5.20 -4.52 9.72
CA GLY A 148 5.66 -5.90 9.55
C GLY A 148 4.88 -6.76 8.56
N ALA A 149 3.92 -6.18 7.84
CA ALA A 149 3.19 -6.92 6.80
C ALA A 149 4.10 -7.25 5.61
N PHE A 150 3.83 -8.38 4.97
CA PHE A 150 4.47 -8.82 3.74
C PHE A 150 3.44 -8.91 2.62
N ILE A 151 3.66 -8.22 1.51
CA ILE A 151 2.78 -8.25 0.34
C ILE A 151 3.52 -8.92 -0.81
N GLY A 152 3.05 -10.10 -1.19
CA GLY A 152 3.66 -10.93 -2.25
C GLY A 152 3.58 -10.29 -3.63
N SER A 153 4.49 -10.69 -4.50
CA SER A 153 4.68 -10.11 -5.83
C SER A 153 3.38 -10.09 -6.65
N ARG A 154 3.19 -8.98 -7.38
CA ARG A 154 2.02 -8.77 -8.27
C ARG A 154 0.67 -8.73 -7.56
N SER A 155 0.63 -8.64 -6.23
CA SER A 155 -0.63 -8.43 -5.51
C SER A 155 -1.11 -7.00 -5.66
N ILE A 156 -2.43 -6.82 -5.71
CA ILE A 156 -3.11 -5.53 -5.87
C ILE A 156 -3.99 -5.30 -4.64
N ILE A 157 -3.72 -4.22 -3.91
CA ILE A 157 -4.47 -3.83 -2.71
C ILE A 157 -5.03 -2.42 -2.95
N VAL A 158 -6.34 -2.31 -3.08
CA VAL A 158 -7.00 -1.06 -3.50
C VAL A 158 -8.27 -0.77 -2.68
N GLU A 159 -8.91 0.36 -2.95
CA GLU A 159 -10.23 0.73 -2.40
C GLU A 159 -10.28 0.73 -0.86
N GLY A 160 -9.24 1.27 -0.21
CA GLY A 160 -9.22 1.44 1.23
C GLY A 160 -9.10 0.16 2.06
N VAL A 161 -8.71 -0.95 1.43
CA VAL A 161 -8.44 -2.20 2.15
C VAL A 161 -7.36 -1.97 3.22
N ARG A 162 -7.60 -2.53 4.40
CA ARG A 162 -6.65 -2.51 5.51
C ARG A 162 -5.99 -3.87 5.68
N ILE A 163 -4.68 -3.89 5.62
CA ILE A 163 -3.85 -5.06 5.96
C ILE A 163 -3.27 -4.82 7.34
N LYS A 164 -3.71 -5.57 8.34
CA LYS A 164 -3.26 -5.42 9.73
C LYS A 164 -1.85 -5.95 9.93
N LYS A 165 -1.29 -5.61 11.07
CA LYS A 165 0.08 -5.89 11.50
C LYS A 165 0.51 -7.34 11.22
N GLY A 166 1.70 -7.51 10.64
CA GLY A 166 2.32 -8.80 10.43
C GLY A 166 1.61 -9.74 9.44
N ALA A 167 0.50 -9.32 8.81
CA ALA A 167 -0.19 -10.14 7.83
C ALA A 167 0.70 -10.44 6.61
N VAL A 168 0.54 -11.62 6.05
CA VAL A 168 1.28 -12.12 4.88
C VAL A 168 0.29 -12.34 3.75
N ILE A 169 0.44 -11.57 2.69
CA ILE A 169 -0.33 -11.71 1.46
C ILE A 169 0.53 -12.46 0.44
N GLY A 170 0.05 -13.60 -0.02
CA GLY A 170 0.69 -14.39 -1.07
C GLY A 170 0.77 -13.63 -2.39
N ALA A 171 1.57 -14.13 -3.32
CA ALA A 171 1.67 -13.52 -4.64
C ALA A 171 0.33 -13.57 -5.40
N ASN A 172 0.11 -12.56 -6.26
CA ASN A 172 -1.06 -12.50 -7.14
C ASN A 172 -2.44 -12.45 -6.42
N VAL A 173 -2.48 -11.97 -5.19
CA VAL A 173 -3.74 -11.71 -4.47
C VAL A 173 -4.28 -10.34 -4.86
N THR A 174 -5.56 -10.27 -5.20
CA THR A 174 -6.25 -8.99 -5.48
C THR A 174 -7.30 -8.74 -4.40
N LEU A 175 -7.15 -7.63 -3.68
CA LEU A 175 -8.07 -7.17 -2.63
C LEU A 175 -8.64 -5.81 -2.98
N THR A 176 -9.95 -5.77 -3.14
CA THR A 176 -10.78 -4.56 -3.26
C THR A 176 -11.72 -4.46 -2.05
N ALA A 177 -12.44 -3.37 -1.89
CA ALA A 177 -13.47 -3.25 -0.85
C ALA A 177 -14.53 -4.36 -0.90
N SER A 178 -14.76 -4.94 -2.08
CA SER A 178 -15.78 -5.97 -2.32
C SER A 178 -15.23 -7.40 -2.39
N THR A 179 -13.91 -7.57 -2.50
CA THR A 179 -13.30 -8.91 -2.60
C THR A 179 -13.61 -9.72 -1.34
N PRO A 180 -14.23 -10.92 -1.45
CA PRO A 180 -14.42 -11.79 -0.31
C PRO A 180 -13.08 -12.29 0.22
N ILE A 181 -12.88 -12.17 1.53
CA ILE A 181 -11.75 -12.74 2.27
C ILE A 181 -12.34 -13.81 3.16
N ILE A 182 -12.01 -15.06 2.87
CA ILE A 182 -12.65 -16.22 3.50
C ILE A 182 -11.63 -16.94 4.39
N ASP A 183 -11.87 -16.93 5.69
CA ASP A 183 -11.09 -17.73 6.63
C ASP A 183 -11.57 -19.20 6.58
N VAL A 184 -10.67 -20.07 6.13
CA VAL A 184 -10.92 -21.52 5.97
C VAL A 184 -10.19 -22.35 7.03
N THR A 185 -9.70 -21.71 8.09
CA THR A 185 -8.95 -22.40 9.16
C THR A 185 -9.84 -23.10 10.18
N GLY A 186 -11.13 -22.70 10.26
CA GLY A 186 -12.13 -23.27 11.15
C GLY A 186 -12.92 -24.39 10.51
N LYS A 187 -13.90 -24.93 11.26
CA LYS A 187 -14.85 -25.94 10.74
C LYS A 187 -15.81 -25.35 9.72
N GLU A 188 -16.20 -24.10 9.92
CA GLU A 188 -17.05 -23.33 9.02
C GLU A 188 -16.29 -22.13 8.48
N PRO A 189 -16.47 -21.78 7.21
CA PRO A 189 -15.80 -20.61 6.63
C PRO A 189 -16.38 -19.31 7.20
N VAL A 190 -15.50 -18.35 7.46
CA VAL A 190 -15.90 -16.99 7.89
C VAL A 190 -15.51 -16.00 6.80
N GLU A 191 -16.50 -15.30 6.25
CA GLU A 191 -16.27 -14.28 5.21
C GLU A 191 -16.24 -12.88 5.80
N VAL A 192 -15.19 -12.12 5.46
CA VAL A 192 -15.06 -10.69 5.73
C VAL A 192 -14.69 -9.94 4.44
N LYS A 193 -14.74 -8.61 4.47
CA LYS A 193 -14.33 -7.75 3.35
C LYS A 193 -13.57 -6.54 3.87
N GLY A 194 -12.69 -6.00 3.03
CA GLY A 194 -11.99 -4.75 3.26
C GLY A 194 -10.89 -4.80 4.33
N VAL A 195 -10.78 -5.88 5.10
CA VAL A 195 -9.79 -6.00 6.18
C VAL A 195 -9.18 -7.39 6.20
N VAL A 196 -7.84 -7.47 6.26
CA VAL A 196 -7.08 -8.69 6.60
C VAL A 196 -6.59 -8.56 8.04
N ASP A 197 -6.91 -9.54 8.87
CA ASP A 197 -6.54 -9.54 10.29
C ASP A 197 -5.04 -9.77 10.52
N GLU A 198 -4.59 -9.38 11.72
CA GLU A 198 -3.20 -9.51 12.16
C GLU A 198 -2.65 -10.92 11.95
N ASN A 199 -1.41 -10.96 11.45
CA ASN A 199 -0.65 -12.19 11.23
C ASN A 199 -1.36 -13.22 10.34
N SER A 200 -2.42 -12.87 9.64
CA SER A 200 -3.09 -13.79 8.71
C SER A 200 -2.21 -14.10 7.52
N VAL A 201 -2.21 -15.36 7.09
CA VAL A 201 -1.58 -15.82 5.84
C VAL A 201 -2.68 -15.98 4.80
N VAL A 202 -2.59 -15.22 3.71
CA VAL A 202 -3.62 -15.09 2.68
C VAL A 202 -3.09 -15.53 1.34
N ILE A 203 -3.85 -16.37 0.63
CA ILE A 203 -3.53 -16.82 -0.74
C ILE A 203 -4.66 -16.45 -1.71
N PRO A 204 -4.40 -16.41 -3.03
CA PRO A 204 -5.48 -16.28 -4.00
C PRO A 204 -6.37 -17.52 -3.99
N GLY A 205 -7.67 -17.31 -4.17
CA GLY A 205 -8.65 -18.37 -4.25
C GLY A 205 -9.77 -18.05 -5.22
N THR A 206 -10.64 -19.01 -5.43
CA THR A 206 -11.89 -18.82 -6.19
C THR A 206 -13.05 -19.44 -5.44
N ARG A 207 -14.26 -18.92 -5.69
CA ARG A 207 -15.50 -19.50 -5.22
C ARG A 207 -16.54 -19.55 -6.32
N PRO A 208 -17.44 -20.55 -6.33
CA PRO A 208 -18.52 -20.61 -7.29
C PRO A 208 -19.51 -19.46 -7.07
N LYS A 209 -20.00 -18.88 -8.16
CA LYS A 209 -21.05 -17.87 -8.17
C LYS A 209 -22.03 -18.18 -9.32
N GLU A 210 -23.32 -18.13 -9.01
CA GLU A 210 -24.37 -18.33 -9.99
C GLU A 210 -24.61 -17.03 -10.78
N PHE A 211 -24.74 -17.19 -12.09
CA PHE A 211 -25.10 -16.16 -13.07
C PHE A 211 -26.21 -16.69 -13.98
N PRO A 212 -26.91 -15.83 -14.73
CA PRO A 212 -27.96 -16.28 -15.65
C PRO A 212 -27.51 -17.34 -16.66
N SER A 213 -26.21 -17.34 -17.02
CA SER A 213 -25.60 -18.28 -17.98
C SER A 213 -24.99 -19.54 -17.34
N GLY A 214 -25.08 -19.69 -16.02
CA GLY A 214 -24.54 -20.84 -15.29
C GLY A 214 -23.65 -20.47 -14.11
N VAL A 215 -23.00 -21.47 -13.52
CA VAL A 215 -22.09 -21.28 -12.38
C VAL A 215 -20.66 -21.06 -12.88
N PHE A 216 -20.04 -19.98 -12.43
CA PHE A 216 -18.65 -19.64 -12.75
C PHE A 216 -17.87 -19.37 -11.46
N ASN A 217 -16.56 -19.66 -11.46
CA ASN A 217 -15.71 -19.33 -10.33
C ASN A 217 -15.30 -17.85 -10.39
N THR A 218 -15.55 -17.15 -9.29
CA THR A 218 -15.14 -15.75 -9.11
C THR A 218 -13.97 -15.65 -8.13
N PRO A 219 -13.06 -14.67 -8.28
CA PRO A 219 -11.94 -14.49 -7.36
C PRO A 219 -12.38 -14.25 -5.92
N CYS A 220 -11.61 -14.79 -5.00
CA CYS A 220 -11.64 -14.48 -3.57
C CYS A 220 -10.23 -14.58 -3.00
N ALA A 221 -10.05 -14.21 -1.75
CA ALA A 221 -8.84 -14.47 -0.99
C ALA A 221 -9.13 -15.49 0.11
N LEU A 222 -8.20 -16.40 0.37
CA LEU A 222 -8.35 -17.42 1.41
C LEU A 222 -7.36 -17.17 2.53
N VAL A 223 -7.84 -17.02 3.76
CA VAL A 223 -7.00 -17.06 4.96
C VAL A 223 -6.78 -18.52 5.33
N ILE A 224 -5.52 -18.97 5.25
CA ILE A 224 -5.15 -20.38 5.44
C ILE A 224 -4.43 -20.63 6.77
N GLY A 225 -4.21 -19.59 7.57
CA GLY A 225 -3.56 -19.70 8.86
C GLY A 225 -3.03 -18.38 9.38
N LYS A 226 -2.21 -18.48 10.42
CA LYS A 226 -1.53 -17.34 11.04
C LYS A 226 -0.02 -17.48 10.95
N ARG A 227 0.67 -16.35 10.70
CA ARG A 227 2.12 -16.26 10.75
C ARG A 227 2.61 -16.61 12.16
N LYS A 228 3.64 -17.45 12.25
CA LYS A 228 4.28 -17.78 13.53
C LYS A 228 5.37 -16.74 13.86
N GLU A 229 5.44 -16.29 15.09
CA GLU A 229 6.40 -15.26 15.56
C GLU A 229 7.86 -15.65 15.38
N SER A 230 8.17 -16.96 15.27
CA SER A 230 9.53 -17.50 15.24
C SER A 230 10.16 -17.61 13.85
N THR A 231 9.50 -17.12 12.80
CA THR A 231 9.96 -17.37 11.42
C THR A 231 10.47 -16.08 10.78
N ASP A 232 11.72 -16.09 10.29
CA ASP A 232 12.36 -15.01 9.53
C ASP A 232 11.49 -14.60 8.33
N GLU A 233 11.39 -13.29 8.07
CA GLU A 233 10.42 -12.69 7.12
C GLU A 233 10.46 -13.27 5.70
N LYS A 234 11.61 -13.71 5.21
CA LYS A 234 11.76 -14.37 3.90
C LYS A 234 11.44 -15.86 3.92
N THR A 235 11.73 -16.53 5.01
CA THR A 235 11.47 -17.96 5.19
C THR A 235 10.02 -18.20 5.54
N SER A 236 9.35 -17.22 6.15
CA SER A 236 7.99 -17.37 6.69
C SER A 236 6.92 -17.59 5.62
N LEU A 237 7.02 -16.99 4.44
CA LEU A 237 6.01 -17.19 3.40
C LEU A 237 6.10 -18.62 2.84
N THR A 238 7.29 -19.07 2.46
CA THR A 238 7.51 -20.40 1.89
C THR A 238 7.19 -21.49 2.93
N ASP A 239 7.61 -21.30 4.19
CA ASP A 239 7.34 -22.27 5.26
C ASP A 239 5.85 -22.27 5.67
N ALA A 240 5.19 -21.12 5.69
CA ALA A 240 3.77 -21.03 5.92
C ALA A 240 2.99 -21.75 4.81
N LEU A 241 3.30 -21.49 3.54
CA LEU A 241 2.64 -22.16 2.42
C LEU A 241 2.85 -23.68 2.46
N ARG A 242 4.07 -24.15 2.73
CA ARG A 242 4.36 -25.59 2.89
C ARG A 242 3.63 -26.20 4.08
N THR A 243 3.56 -25.50 5.23
CA THR A 243 2.87 -25.99 6.43
C THR A 243 1.36 -26.18 6.18
N PHE A 244 0.78 -25.36 5.31
CA PHE A 244 -0.63 -25.46 4.92
C PHE A 244 -0.87 -26.30 3.65
N GLY A 245 0.16 -27.03 3.18
CA GLY A 245 0.03 -27.94 2.03
C GLY A 245 -0.16 -27.26 0.69
N VAL A 246 0.23 -25.97 0.59
CA VAL A 246 0.22 -25.23 -0.67
C VAL A 246 1.59 -25.37 -1.33
N GLU A 247 1.64 -26.01 -2.50
CA GLU A 247 2.87 -26.06 -3.31
C GLU A 247 3.22 -24.69 -3.88
N VAL A 248 4.52 -24.32 -3.80
CA VAL A 248 5.08 -23.04 -4.27
C VAL A 248 5.94 -23.28 -5.48
#